data_e9bd5ba01ef03d8334f1f683d5de7d71
#
_entry.id   e9bd5ba01ef03d8334f1f683d5de7d71
#
_cell.length_a   1.000
_cell.length_b   1.000
_cell.length_c   1.000
_cell.angle_alpha   90.00
_cell.angle_beta   90.00
_cell.angle_gamma   90.00
#
_symmetry.space_group_name_H-M   'P 1'
#
loop_
_entity.id
_entity.type
_entity.pdbx_description
1 polymer ?
#
loop_
_entity_poly.entity_id
_entity_poly.type
_entity_poly.pdbx_seq_one_letter_code
_entity_poly.pdbx_strand_id
1 'polypeptide(L)'
;MTDPSLMIARGRRVLATEAAAVAALEHRLDDSFARACDVVLACTGKVVVTGMGKSGHVGSKIASTLASTGTPSFFLHPGEAIHGDIGMITA
;
A
#
# COMPACT_ATOMS: atom_id res chain seq x y z
N MET A 1 4.95 -33.18 -18.39
CA MET A 1 4.00 -32.30 -19.09
C MET A 1 2.93 -31.84 -18.12
N THR A 2 2.63 -30.58 -18.12
CA THR A 2 1.63 -30.01 -17.21
C THR A 2 0.21 -30.20 -17.77
N ASP A 3 -0.71 -30.54 -16.89
CA ASP A 3 -2.13 -30.65 -17.22
C ASP A 3 -2.78 -29.24 -17.20
N PRO A 4 -3.30 -28.77 -18.34
CA PRO A 4 -3.94 -27.43 -18.36
C PRO A 4 -5.11 -27.30 -17.40
N SER A 5 -5.92 -28.35 -17.22
CA SER A 5 -7.06 -28.29 -16.31
C SER A 5 -6.62 -28.13 -14.84
N LEU A 6 -5.52 -28.77 -14.48
CA LEU A 6 -4.95 -28.63 -13.13
C LEU A 6 -4.40 -27.23 -12.90
N MET A 7 -3.72 -26.66 -13.90
CA MET A 7 -3.22 -25.29 -13.80
C MET A 7 -4.35 -24.27 -13.65
N ILE A 8 -5.42 -24.43 -14.41
CA ILE A 8 -6.61 -23.57 -14.30
C ILE A 8 -7.24 -23.70 -12.92
N ALA A 9 -7.40 -24.94 -12.42
CA ALA A 9 -7.97 -25.16 -11.10
C ALA A 9 -7.13 -24.52 -9.99
N ARG A 10 -5.82 -24.60 -10.08
CA ARG A 10 -4.90 -23.95 -9.12
C ARG A 10 -4.98 -22.45 -9.19
N GLY A 11 -5.04 -21.88 -10.37
CA GLY A 11 -5.22 -20.44 -10.54
C GLY A 11 -6.53 -19.94 -9.93
N ARG A 12 -7.61 -20.66 -10.17
CA ARG A 12 -8.92 -20.35 -9.57
C ARG A 12 -8.88 -20.41 -8.05
N ARG A 13 -8.18 -21.41 -7.51
CA ARG A 13 -8.02 -21.57 -6.06
C ARG A 13 -7.27 -20.42 -5.45
N VAL A 14 -6.19 -19.95 -6.08
CA VAL A 14 -5.43 -18.78 -5.62
C VAL A 14 -6.35 -17.56 -5.57
N LEU A 15 -7.08 -17.29 -6.64
CA LEU A 15 -8.01 -16.16 -6.69
C LEU A 15 -9.07 -16.23 -5.60
N ALA A 16 -9.66 -17.41 -5.38
CA ALA A 16 -10.67 -17.60 -4.34
C ALA A 16 -10.08 -17.38 -2.94
N THR A 17 -8.86 -17.86 -2.69
CA THR A 17 -8.17 -17.70 -1.42
C THR A 17 -7.87 -16.22 -1.16
N GLU A 18 -7.33 -15.52 -2.16
CA GLU A 18 -7.01 -14.10 -2.02
C GLU A 18 -8.27 -13.24 -1.89
N ALA A 19 -9.30 -13.53 -2.68
CA ALA A 19 -10.57 -12.81 -2.58
C ALA A 19 -11.20 -12.95 -1.19
N ALA A 20 -11.18 -14.16 -0.61
CA ALA A 20 -11.68 -14.39 0.74
C ALA A 20 -10.86 -13.64 1.79
N ALA A 21 -9.54 -13.59 1.64
CA ALA A 21 -8.66 -12.87 2.54
C ALA A 21 -8.93 -11.36 2.51
N VAL A 22 -9.12 -10.79 1.32
CA VAL A 22 -9.46 -9.37 1.17
C VAL A 22 -10.84 -9.09 1.77
N ALA A 23 -11.84 -9.93 1.48
CA ALA A 23 -13.19 -9.76 2.03
C ALA A 23 -13.19 -9.78 3.56
N ALA A 24 -12.36 -10.64 4.17
CA ALA A 24 -12.25 -10.73 5.62
C ALA A 24 -11.72 -9.45 6.28
N LEU A 25 -10.99 -8.61 5.55
CA LEU A 25 -10.49 -7.34 6.06
C LEU A 25 -11.62 -6.33 6.35
N GLU A 26 -12.75 -6.46 5.69
CA GLU A 26 -13.89 -5.55 5.89
C GLU A 26 -14.28 -5.41 7.36
N HIS A 27 -14.30 -6.54 8.08
CA HIS A 27 -14.66 -6.57 9.50
C HIS A 27 -13.56 -6.08 10.43
N ARG A 28 -12.38 -5.83 9.90
CA ARG A 28 -11.25 -5.33 10.69
C ARG A 28 -11.10 -3.81 10.62
N LEU A 29 -11.83 -3.17 9.73
CA LEU A 29 -11.86 -1.71 9.64
C LEU A 29 -12.76 -1.15 10.74
N ASP A 30 -12.22 -0.28 11.56
CA ASP A 30 -12.86 0.31 12.72
C ASP A 30 -12.50 1.79 12.86
N ASP A 31 -12.69 2.34 14.04
CA ASP A 31 -12.39 3.76 14.31
C ASP A 31 -10.92 4.10 14.09
N SER A 32 -10.01 3.15 14.26
CA SER A 32 -8.58 3.41 14.00
C SER A 32 -8.32 3.70 12.53
N PHE A 33 -9.03 3.02 11.63
CA PHE A 33 -8.97 3.32 10.21
C PHE A 33 -9.51 4.72 9.91
N ALA A 34 -10.65 5.08 10.50
CA ALA A 34 -11.22 6.41 10.35
C ALA A 34 -10.26 7.50 10.83
N ARG A 35 -9.61 7.30 11.98
CA ARG A 35 -8.59 8.24 12.48
C ARG A 35 -7.41 8.37 11.52
N ALA A 36 -6.95 7.27 10.94
CA ALA A 36 -5.86 7.32 9.96
C ALA A 36 -6.27 8.14 8.73
N CYS A 37 -7.48 7.97 8.24
CA CYS A 37 -8.01 8.79 7.14
C CYS A 37 -8.05 10.27 7.51
N ASP A 38 -8.52 10.60 8.71
CA ASP A 38 -8.59 11.99 9.17
C ASP A 38 -7.20 12.63 9.24
N VAL A 39 -6.20 11.90 9.73
CA VAL A 39 -4.82 12.40 9.79
C VAL A 39 -4.29 12.71 8.39
N VAL A 40 -4.52 11.81 7.44
CA VAL A 40 -4.08 12.00 6.06
C VAL A 40 -4.80 13.19 5.42
N LEU A 41 -6.11 13.30 5.60
CA LEU A 41 -6.92 14.37 5.03
C LEU A 41 -6.58 15.75 5.64
N ALA A 42 -6.21 15.78 6.91
CA ALA A 42 -5.85 17.03 7.60
C ALA A 42 -4.37 17.44 7.38
N CYS A 43 -3.59 16.61 6.73
CA CYS A 43 -2.18 16.88 6.50
C CYS A 43 -2.00 18.10 5.59
N THR A 44 -1.30 19.11 6.08
CA THR A 44 -1.00 20.34 5.32
C THR A 44 0.32 20.28 4.56
N GLY A 45 1.18 19.34 4.93
CA GLY A 45 2.43 19.06 4.23
C GLY A 45 2.28 17.92 3.25
N LYS A 46 3.20 16.97 3.30
CA LYS A 46 3.21 15.81 2.42
C LYS A 46 3.04 14.54 3.23
N VAL A 47 2.29 13.59 2.68
CA VAL A 47 2.23 12.22 3.21
C VAL A 47 3.43 11.46 2.66
N VAL A 48 4.29 10.98 3.54
CA VAL A 48 5.47 10.20 3.15
C VAL A 48 5.18 8.73 3.34
N VAL A 49 5.33 7.96 2.27
CA VAL A 49 5.11 6.51 2.30
C VAL A 49 6.45 5.82 2.14
N THR A 50 6.72 4.83 2.96
CA THR A 50 7.97 4.08 2.89
C THR A 50 7.72 2.60 3.16
N GLY A 51 8.62 1.75 2.67
CA GLY A 51 8.56 0.30 2.87
C GLY A 51 9.68 -0.38 2.11
N MET A 52 10.03 -1.57 2.53
CA MET A 52 11.08 -2.37 1.91
C MET A 52 10.49 -3.49 1.07
N GLY A 53 11.21 -3.88 0.00
CA GLY A 53 10.83 -5.01 -0.85
C GLY A 53 9.46 -4.84 -1.48
N LYS A 54 8.64 -5.86 -1.37
CA LYS A 54 7.27 -5.86 -1.95
C LYS A 54 6.37 -4.82 -1.28
N SER A 55 6.52 -4.60 0.02
CA SER A 55 5.82 -3.52 0.72
C SER A 55 6.17 -2.15 0.15
N GLY A 56 7.44 -1.95 -0.24
CA GLY A 56 7.88 -0.73 -0.89
C GLY A 56 7.21 -0.52 -2.25
N HIS A 57 7.04 -1.57 -3.04
CA HIS A 57 6.35 -1.48 -4.34
C HIS A 57 4.88 -1.10 -4.16
N VAL A 58 4.19 -1.69 -3.20
CA VAL A 58 2.80 -1.34 -2.87
C VAL A 58 2.74 0.10 -2.34
N GLY A 59 3.65 0.47 -1.45
CA GLY A 59 3.73 1.82 -0.89
C GLY A 59 3.96 2.88 -1.96
N SER A 60 4.82 2.59 -2.93
CA SER A 60 5.07 3.50 -4.06
C SER A 60 3.79 3.74 -4.87
N LYS A 61 3.01 2.69 -5.10
CA LYS A 61 1.71 2.82 -5.77
C LYS A 61 0.73 3.67 -4.94
N ILE A 62 0.68 3.47 -3.64
CA ILE A 62 -0.18 4.25 -2.74
C ILE A 62 0.19 5.72 -2.81
N ALA A 63 1.48 6.06 -2.70
CA ALA A 63 1.96 7.43 -2.76
C ALA A 63 1.60 8.09 -4.09
N SER A 64 1.78 7.38 -5.20
CA SER A 64 1.42 7.86 -6.53
C SER A 64 -0.08 8.11 -6.65
N THR A 65 -0.91 7.22 -6.13
CA THR A 65 -2.36 7.37 -6.15
C THR A 65 -2.80 8.57 -5.30
N LEU A 66 -2.25 8.73 -4.11
CA LEU A 66 -2.53 9.89 -3.26
C LEU A 66 -2.19 11.19 -3.97
N ALA A 67 -0.99 11.28 -4.55
CA ALA A 67 -0.53 12.46 -5.26
C ALA A 67 -1.45 12.79 -6.45
N SER A 68 -1.89 11.80 -7.21
CA SER A 68 -2.75 12.02 -8.38
C SER A 68 -4.20 12.32 -8.01
N THR A 69 -4.62 12.05 -6.79
CA THR A 69 -5.99 12.29 -6.32
C THR A 69 -6.12 13.49 -5.37
N GLY A 70 -5.09 14.31 -5.26
CA GLY A 70 -5.15 15.58 -4.56
C GLY A 70 -4.48 15.61 -3.19
N THR A 71 -3.86 14.55 -2.73
CA THR A 71 -3.11 14.52 -1.49
C THR A 71 -1.62 14.49 -1.80
N PRO A 72 -0.86 15.58 -1.54
CA PRO A 72 0.58 15.59 -1.79
C PRO A 72 1.27 14.45 -1.06
N SER A 73 1.97 13.61 -1.81
CA SER A 73 2.59 12.40 -1.28
C SER A 73 3.78 12.00 -2.13
N PHE A 74 4.75 11.37 -1.51
CA PHE A 74 5.86 10.74 -2.23
C PHE A 74 6.33 9.49 -1.49
N PHE A 75 7.00 8.62 -2.24
CA PHE A 75 7.60 7.42 -1.66
C PHE A 75 9.05 7.71 -1.31
N LEU A 76 9.46 7.30 -0.08
CA LEU A 76 10.82 7.38 0.39
C LEU A 76 11.37 5.97 0.57
N HIS A 77 12.36 5.59 -0.23
CA HIS A 77 13.02 4.30 -0.07
C HIS A 77 13.85 4.29 1.22
N PRO A 78 13.70 3.26 2.10
CA PRO A 78 14.42 3.25 3.38
C PRO A 78 15.94 3.32 3.24
N GLY A 79 16.51 2.71 2.20
CA GLY A 79 17.94 2.80 1.91
C GLY A 79 18.38 4.22 1.59
N GLU A 80 17.59 4.96 0.83
CA GLU A 80 17.86 6.37 0.49
C GLU A 80 17.67 7.29 1.69
N ALA A 81 16.75 6.96 2.60
CA ALA A 81 16.59 7.70 3.86
C ALA A 81 17.87 7.69 4.69
N ILE A 82 18.55 6.55 4.76
CA ILE A 82 19.83 6.42 5.46
C ILE A 82 20.91 7.27 4.79
N HIS A 83 20.84 7.48 3.48
CA HIS A 83 21.79 8.28 2.70
C HIS A 83 21.43 9.77 2.59
N GLY A 84 20.46 10.24 3.36
CA GLY A 84 20.14 11.66 3.45
C GLY A 84 18.77 12.08 2.95
N ASP A 85 18.05 11.21 2.20
CA ASP A 85 16.73 11.57 1.66
C ASP A 85 15.69 11.86 2.75
N ILE A 86 15.94 11.44 3.98
CA ILE A 86 15.09 11.78 5.12
C ILE A 86 14.97 13.29 5.31
N GLY A 87 15.94 14.06 4.83
CA GLY A 87 15.87 15.52 4.84
C GLY A 87 14.76 16.11 3.98
N MET A 88 14.14 15.31 3.11
CA MET A 88 12.98 15.71 2.31
C MET A 88 11.69 15.75 3.14
N ILE A 89 11.70 15.17 4.33
CA ILE A 89 10.55 15.18 5.23
C ILE A 89 10.51 16.53 5.94
N THR A 90 9.39 17.22 5.80
CA THR A 90 9.17 18.53 6.42
C THR A 90 8.00 18.48 7.39
N ALA A 91 7.90 19.48 8.24
CA ALA A 91 6.76 19.58 9.17
C ALA A 91 5.44 19.81 8.40
#